data_69f2b41a7f32f6894ce5e749c531d010
#
_entry.id   69f2b41a7f32f6894ce5e749c531d010
#
_cell.length_a   1.000
_cell.length_b   1.000
_cell.length_c   1.000
_cell.angle_alpha   90.00
_cell.angle_beta   90.00
_cell.angle_gamma   90.00
#
_symmetry.space_group_name_H-M   'P 1'
#
loop_
_entity.id
_entity.type
_entity.pdbx_description
1 polymer ?
#
loop_
_entity_poly.entity_id
_entity_poly.type
_entity_poly.pdbx_seq_one_letter_code
_entity_poly.pdbx_strand_id
1 'polypeptide(L)'
;YTLDRRNARLSELFKKAGGATDQAYLKGAHIIRKANEQEKQRMEAVLKMQREEIQKNLLQLASSSNNASAISQTSKDVERTNIEKFNVPSEYPVGIDLPEALANPGSDADIILREGDRLVIPQYNGTVKINGAVMFANTVAYEKGKKASYYIDQAGGFASDALKSKAYIIYMNGKVA
;
A
#
# COMPACT_ATOMS: atom_id res chain seq x y z
N TYR A 1 -10.63 -1.05 -22.80
CA TYR A 1 -10.42 -2.11 -23.79
C TYR A 1 -11.28 -3.31 -23.45
N THR A 2 -11.99 -3.87 -24.41
CA THR A 2 -12.75 -5.11 -24.24
C THR A 2 -11.79 -6.28 -24.52
N LEU A 3 -11.73 -7.25 -23.61
CA LEU A 3 -10.96 -8.46 -23.78
C LEU A 3 -11.88 -9.60 -24.24
N ASP A 4 -11.50 -10.29 -25.29
CA ASP A 4 -12.37 -11.24 -26.01
C ASP A 4 -12.45 -12.62 -25.34
N ARG A 5 -11.71 -12.83 -24.23
CA ARG A 5 -11.61 -14.10 -23.51
C ARG A 5 -11.84 -13.90 -22.02
N ARG A 6 -12.52 -14.88 -21.38
CA ARG A 6 -12.69 -14.89 -19.90
C ARG A 6 -11.38 -15.01 -19.11
N ASN A 7 -10.33 -15.53 -19.72
CA ASN A 7 -9.01 -15.74 -19.08
C ASN A 7 -7.94 -14.86 -19.73
N ALA A 8 -8.30 -13.64 -20.14
CA ALA A 8 -7.33 -12.71 -20.69
C ALA A 8 -6.26 -12.36 -19.67
N ARG A 9 -5.02 -12.28 -20.12
CA ARG A 9 -3.86 -12.05 -19.26
C ARG A 9 -3.36 -10.60 -19.36
N LEU A 10 -2.55 -10.22 -18.39
CA LEU A 10 -1.96 -8.89 -18.31
C LEU A 10 -1.17 -8.51 -19.57
N SER A 11 -0.36 -9.44 -20.10
CA SER A 11 0.42 -9.24 -21.32
C SER A 11 -0.45 -8.98 -22.55
N GLU A 12 -1.63 -9.62 -22.64
CA GLU A 12 -2.58 -9.40 -23.74
C GLU A 12 -3.20 -7.99 -23.67
N LEU A 13 -3.59 -7.55 -22.47
CA LEU A 13 -4.10 -6.20 -22.25
C LEU A 13 -3.07 -5.15 -22.67
N PHE A 14 -1.82 -5.32 -22.23
CA PHE A 14 -0.73 -4.40 -22.52
C PHE A 14 -0.47 -4.28 -24.03
N LYS A 15 -0.43 -5.40 -24.74
CA LYS A 15 -0.29 -5.43 -26.20
C LYS A 15 -1.48 -4.75 -26.91
N LYS A 16 -2.71 -5.05 -26.47
CA LYS A 16 -3.93 -4.46 -27.03
C LYS A 16 -4.04 -2.95 -26.77
N ALA A 17 -3.45 -2.48 -25.68
CA ALA A 17 -3.36 -1.05 -25.36
C ALA A 17 -2.31 -0.29 -26.19
N GLY A 18 -1.51 -0.98 -27.01
CA GLY A 18 -0.46 -0.36 -27.82
C GLY A 18 0.91 -0.25 -27.13
N GLY A 19 1.07 -0.90 -25.98
CA GLY A 19 2.34 -0.87 -25.22
C GLY A 19 2.46 0.32 -24.27
N ALA A 20 3.70 0.67 -23.94
CA ALA A 20 4.04 1.77 -23.03
C ALA A 20 4.65 2.95 -23.81
N THR A 21 4.46 4.14 -23.28
CA THR A 21 5.18 5.35 -23.72
C THR A 21 6.60 5.36 -23.14
N ASP A 22 7.47 6.19 -23.72
CA ASP A 22 8.88 6.34 -23.28
C ASP A 22 9.03 6.79 -21.81
N GLN A 23 8.01 7.46 -21.28
CA GLN A 23 7.99 7.95 -19.89
C GLN A 23 7.37 6.96 -18.91
N ALA A 24 6.84 5.83 -19.38
CA ALA A 24 6.15 4.86 -18.55
C ALA A 24 7.14 4.06 -17.69
N TYR A 25 6.88 4.01 -16.38
CA TYR A 25 7.67 3.24 -15.45
C TYR A 25 7.05 1.86 -15.20
N LEU A 26 7.41 0.88 -16.03
CA LEU A 26 6.83 -0.47 -16.00
C LEU A 26 7.00 -1.17 -14.64
N LYS A 27 8.12 -0.96 -13.93
CA LYS A 27 8.36 -1.54 -12.60
C LYS A 27 7.44 -0.98 -11.53
N GLY A 28 6.85 0.20 -11.74
CA GLY A 28 5.87 0.81 -10.86
C GLY A 28 4.43 0.46 -11.19
N ALA A 29 4.20 -0.35 -12.24
CA ALA A 29 2.87 -0.72 -12.67
C ALA A 29 2.14 -1.54 -11.60
N HIS A 30 0.85 -1.30 -11.46
CA HIS A 30 -0.05 -2.03 -10.58
C HIS A 30 -1.45 -2.10 -11.19
N ILE A 31 -2.25 -3.03 -10.70
CA ILE A 31 -3.65 -3.15 -11.07
C ILE A 31 -4.51 -2.61 -9.94
N ILE A 32 -5.49 -1.80 -10.27
CA ILE A 32 -6.59 -1.47 -9.36
C ILE A 32 -7.73 -2.44 -9.65
N ARG A 33 -8.11 -3.22 -8.65
CA ARG A 33 -9.11 -4.28 -8.74
C ARG A 33 -10.30 -3.97 -7.85
N LYS A 34 -11.50 -4.20 -8.36
CA LYS A 34 -12.73 -4.08 -7.57
C LYS A 34 -12.85 -5.26 -6.61
N ALA A 35 -13.10 -4.97 -5.34
CA ALA A 35 -13.37 -6.01 -4.35
C ALA A 35 -14.74 -6.66 -4.63
N ASN A 36 -14.77 -7.99 -4.72
CA ASN A 36 -16.01 -8.74 -4.74
C ASN A 36 -16.59 -8.85 -3.31
N GLU A 37 -17.84 -9.32 -3.18
CA GLU A 37 -18.52 -9.40 -1.88
C GLU A 37 -17.76 -10.29 -0.87
N GLN A 38 -17.16 -11.39 -1.32
CA GLN A 38 -16.37 -12.27 -0.43
C GLN A 38 -15.07 -11.59 0.02
N GLU A 39 -14.43 -10.84 -0.86
CA GLU A 39 -13.22 -10.06 -0.53
C GLU A 39 -13.54 -8.92 0.43
N LYS A 40 -14.67 -8.22 0.24
CA LYS A 40 -15.16 -7.20 1.18
C LYS A 40 -15.41 -7.78 2.57
N GLN A 41 -16.14 -8.91 2.65
CA GLN A 41 -16.40 -9.59 3.92
C GLN A 41 -15.11 -10.00 4.63
N ARG A 42 -14.10 -10.49 3.90
CA ARG A 42 -12.78 -10.80 4.49
C ARG A 42 -12.07 -9.56 5.00
N MET A 43 -12.08 -8.48 4.21
CA MET A 43 -11.50 -7.19 4.63
C MET A 43 -12.22 -6.63 5.86
N GLU A 44 -13.55 -6.69 5.91
CA GLU A 44 -14.34 -6.29 7.08
C GLU A 44 -14.00 -7.11 8.33
N ALA A 45 -13.85 -8.42 8.17
CA ALA A 45 -13.46 -9.30 9.28
C ALA A 45 -12.07 -8.94 9.82
N VAL A 46 -11.08 -8.70 8.95
CA VAL A 46 -9.74 -8.27 9.34
C VAL A 46 -9.76 -6.91 10.04
N LEU A 47 -10.51 -5.95 9.50
CA LEU A 47 -10.67 -4.63 10.10
C LEU A 47 -11.35 -4.70 11.46
N LYS A 48 -12.34 -5.58 11.61
CA LYS A 48 -13.02 -5.82 12.89
C LYS A 48 -12.04 -6.36 13.94
N MET A 49 -11.24 -7.35 13.56
CA MET A 49 -10.20 -7.90 14.45
C MET A 49 -9.17 -6.84 14.86
N GLN A 50 -8.71 -6.01 13.93
CA GLN A 50 -7.80 -4.91 14.24
C GLN A 50 -8.43 -3.87 15.20
N ARG A 51 -9.72 -3.55 15.03
CA ARG A 51 -10.45 -2.68 15.96
C ARG A 51 -10.50 -3.26 17.37
N GLU A 52 -10.84 -4.54 17.48
CA GLU A 52 -10.91 -5.25 18.75
C GLU A 52 -9.54 -5.27 19.45
N GLU A 53 -8.46 -5.47 18.70
CA GLU A 53 -7.09 -5.43 19.24
C GLU A 53 -6.70 -4.02 19.72
N ILE A 54 -6.98 -2.98 18.94
CA ILE A 54 -6.74 -1.58 19.33
C ILE A 54 -7.55 -1.23 20.57
N GLN A 55 -8.82 -1.60 20.63
CA GLN A 55 -9.70 -1.35 21.76
C GLN A 55 -9.19 -2.07 23.03
N LYS A 56 -8.74 -3.32 22.91
CA LYS A 56 -8.16 -4.08 23.99
C LYS A 56 -6.86 -3.44 24.53
N ASN A 57 -5.99 -3.00 23.63
CA ASN A 57 -4.75 -2.32 23.99
C ASN A 57 -5.01 -0.99 24.71
N LEU A 58 -6.03 -0.26 24.29
CA LEU A 58 -6.46 0.98 24.95
C LEU A 58 -7.05 0.75 26.33
N LEU A 59 -7.88 -0.26 26.49
CA LEU A 59 -8.42 -0.65 27.80
C LEU A 59 -7.29 -1.05 28.76
N GLN A 60 -6.26 -1.72 28.25
CA GLN A 60 -5.11 -2.12 29.04
C GLN A 60 -4.25 -0.90 29.46
N LEU A 61 -4.03 0.07 28.56
CA LEU A 61 -3.39 1.35 28.86
C LEU A 61 -4.20 2.18 29.87
N ALA A 62 -5.53 2.23 29.71
CA ALA A 62 -6.44 2.92 30.61
C ALA A 62 -6.44 2.33 32.01
N SER A 63 -6.39 0.99 32.13
CA SER A 63 -6.32 0.31 33.44
C SER A 63 -4.99 0.48 34.17
N SER A 64 -3.92 0.79 33.43
CA SER A 64 -2.58 1.03 34.00
C SER A 64 -2.30 2.50 34.37
N SER A 65 -3.17 3.43 33.94
CA SER A 65 -3.02 4.87 34.25
C SER A 65 -4.07 5.32 35.26
N ASN A 66 -3.62 5.85 36.41
CA ASN A 66 -4.48 6.40 37.46
C ASN A 66 -5.15 7.75 37.11
N ASN A 67 -5.22 8.15 35.86
CA ASN A 67 -5.66 9.47 35.42
C ASN A 67 -6.94 9.39 34.55
N ALA A 68 -8.12 9.54 35.18
CA ALA A 68 -9.44 9.45 34.54
C ALA A 68 -9.66 10.47 33.40
N SER A 69 -8.99 11.63 33.41
CA SER A 69 -9.10 12.64 32.36
C SER A 69 -8.34 12.26 31.08
N ALA A 70 -7.24 11.55 31.19
CA ALA A 70 -6.50 11.03 30.03
C ALA A 70 -7.31 9.93 29.31
N ILE A 71 -8.04 9.12 30.08
CA ILE A 71 -8.90 8.03 29.55
C ILE A 71 -10.01 8.59 28.69
N SER A 72 -10.66 9.68 29.11
CA SER A 72 -11.80 10.25 28.38
C SER A 72 -11.40 10.97 27.09
N GLN A 73 -10.22 11.58 27.03
CA GLN A 73 -9.67 12.19 25.82
C GLN A 73 -9.22 11.12 24.82
N THR A 74 -8.51 10.10 25.29
CA THR A 74 -8.05 8.98 24.47
C THR A 74 -9.22 8.20 23.85
N SER A 75 -10.31 8.00 24.60
CA SER A 75 -11.53 7.35 24.08
C SER A 75 -12.19 8.13 22.95
N LYS A 76 -12.25 9.45 23.05
CA LYS A 76 -12.82 10.33 21.99
C LYS A 76 -11.95 10.39 20.73
N ASP A 77 -10.64 10.39 20.90
CA ASP A 77 -9.69 10.39 19.79
C ASP A 77 -9.68 9.05 19.07
N VAL A 78 -9.88 7.95 19.78
CA VAL A 78 -10.04 6.61 19.20
C VAL A 78 -11.35 6.49 18.44
N GLU A 79 -12.43 7.01 18.96
CA GLU A 79 -13.74 6.99 18.30
C GLU A 79 -13.70 7.79 16.99
N ARG A 80 -13.07 8.97 16.98
CA ARG A 80 -12.82 9.76 15.76
C ARG A 80 -11.90 9.04 14.77
N THR A 81 -10.82 8.45 15.22
CA THR A 81 -9.87 7.72 14.35
C THR A 81 -10.48 6.44 13.79
N ASN A 82 -11.39 5.80 14.50
CA ASN A 82 -12.07 4.57 14.06
C ASN A 82 -13.09 4.80 12.94
N ILE A 83 -13.77 5.94 12.88
CA ILE A 83 -14.82 6.17 11.89
C ILE A 83 -14.19 6.44 10.49
N GLU A 84 -13.07 7.14 10.41
CA GLU A 84 -12.46 7.54 9.14
C GLU A 84 -11.49 6.53 8.52
N LYS A 85 -10.82 5.70 9.34
CA LYS A 85 -9.75 4.79 8.87
C LYS A 85 -10.20 3.39 8.44
N PHE A 86 -11.44 3.00 8.70
CA PHE A 86 -11.89 1.61 8.53
C PHE A 86 -13.06 1.43 7.55
N ASN A 87 -13.18 2.28 6.55
CA ASN A 87 -14.03 1.97 5.41
C ASN A 87 -13.34 0.92 4.54
N VAL A 88 -14.01 -0.19 4.29
CA VAL A 88 -13.53 -1.20 3.35
C VAL A 88 -13.48 -0.57 1.96
N PRO A 89 -12.31 -0.47 1.34
CA PRO A 89 -12.22 0.12 0.01
C PRO A 89 -12.95 -0.77 -1.00
N SER A 90 -13.74 -0.14 -1.86
CA SER A 90 -14.40 -0.84 -2.96
C SER A 90 -13.42 -1.31 -4.04
N GLU A 91 -12.22 -0.71 -4.07
CA GLU A 91 -11.12 -1.04 -4.97
C GLU A 91 -9.83 -1.16 -4.17
N TYR A 92 -8.94 -2.05 -4.58
CA TYR A 92 -7.65 -2.24 -3.94
C TYR A 92 -6.53 -2.44 -4.96
N PRO A 93 -5.29 -1.99 -4.66
CA PRO A 93 -4.15 -2.19 -5.54
C PRO A 93 -3.65 -3.64 -5.47
N VAL A 94 -3.37 -4.23 -6.63
CA VAL A 94 -2.70 -5.52 -6.78
C VAL A 94 -1.31 -5.24 -7.34
N GLY A 95 -0.28 -5.57 -6.55
CA GLY A 95 1.11 -5.44 -6.97
C GLY A 95 1.45 -6.48 -8.04
N ILE A 96 1.98 -6.03 -9.16
CA ILE A 96 2.37 -6.87 -10.28
C ILE A 96 3.85 -6.70 -10.63
N ASP A 97 4.38 -7.63 -11.41
CA ASP A 97 5.67 -7.52 -12.06
C ASP A 97 5.44 -7.48 -13.59
N LEU A 98 5.10 -6.27 -14.08
CA LEU A 98 4.79 -6.10 -15.50
C LEU A 98 5.98 -6.43 -16.41
N PRO A 99 7.23 -6.04 -16.11
CA PRO A 99 8.38 -6.45 -16.91
C PRO A 99 8.51 -7.97 -17.05
N GLU A 100 8.33 -8.72 -15.96
CA GLU A 100 8.40 -10.18 -15.97
C GLU A 100 7.24 -10.80 -16.74
N ALA A 101 6.02 -10.29 -16.56
CA ALA A 101 4.83 -10.74 -17.29
C ALA A 101 5.00 -10.56 -18.82
N LEU A 102 5.67 -9.49 -19.23
CA LEU A 102 5.92 -9.21 -20.66
C LEU A 102 7.07 -10.04 -21.23
N ALA A 103 8.09 -10.33 -20.42
CA ALA A 103 9.22 -11.17 -20.83
C ALA A 103 8.80 -12.65 -20.97
N ASN A 104 7.92 -13.12 -20.06
CA ASN A 104 7.46 -14.51 -19.97
C ASN A 104 5.93 -14.59 -19.99
N PRO A 105 5.27 -14.36 -21.14
CA PRO A 105 3.82 -14.47 -21.26
C PRO A 105 3.32 -15.87 -20.88
N GLY A 106 2.28 -15.94 -20.06
CA GLY A 106 1.73 -17.19 -19.54
C GLY A 106 2.36 -17.67 -18.23
N SER A 107 3.39 -16.99 -17.71
CA SER A 107 3.96 -17.27 -16.38
C SER A 107 3.01 -16.85 -15.25
N ASP A 108 3.39 -17.15 -14.00
CA ASP A 108 2.65 -16.72 -12.81
C ASP A 108 2.62 -15.18 -12.63
N ALA A 109 3.64 -14.48 -13.15
CA ALA A 109 3.66 -13.03 -13.18
C ALA A 109 2.64 -12.43 -14.16
N ASP A 110 2.30 -13.17 -15.22
CA ASP A 110 1.31 -12.78 -16.22
C ASP A 110 -0.10 -13.16 -15.76
N ILE A 111 -0.59 -12.45 -14.76
CA ILE A 111 -1.84 -12.74 -14.06
C ILE A 111 -3.06 -12.67 -14.97
N ILE A 112 -4.09 -13.46 -14.61
CA ILE A 112 -5.40 -13.39 -15.26
C ILE A 112 -6.14 -12.16 -14.76
N LEU A 113 -6.67 -11.39 -15.69
CA LEU A 113 -7.45 -10.19 -15.43
C LEU A 113 -8.90 -10.52 -15.08
N ARG A 114 -9.49 -9.67 -14.25
CA ARG A 114 -10.93 -9.69 -13.93
C ARG A 114 -11.64 -8.54 -14.60
N GLU A 115 -12.94 -8.67 -14.76
CA GLU A 115 -13.78 -7.56 -15.24
C GLU A 115 -13.67 -6.36 -14.29
N GLY A 116 -13.41 -5.19 -14.87
CA GLY A 116 -13.23 -3.94 -14.14
C GLY A 116 -11.81 -3.72 -13.60
N ASP A 117 -10.86 -4.63 -13.85
CA ASP A 117 -9.44 -4.39 -13.55
C ASP A 117 -8.93 -3.19 -14.36
N ARG A 118 -8.19 -2.31 -13.69
CA ARG A 118 -7.57 -1.14 -14.30
C ARG A 118 -6.05 -1.21 -14.14
N LEU A 119 -5.34 -1.39 -15.24
CA LEU A 119 -3.87 -1.32 -15.25
C LEU A 119 -3.43 0.15 -15.17
N VAL A 120 -2.65 0.47 -14.16
CA VAL A 120 -2.04 1.78 -13.94
C VAL A 120 -0.54 1.65 -14.13
N ILE A 121 0.01 2.42 -15.06
CA ILE A 121 1.45 2.50 -15.31
C ILE A 121 1.87 3.94 -15.01
N PRO A 122 2.54 4.20 -13.86
CA PRO A 122 2.95 5.54 -13.50
C PRO A 122 4.12 6.03 -14.35
N GLN A 123 4.34 7.33 -14.34
CA GLN A 123 5.59 7.91 -14.86
C GLN A 123 6.69 7.79 -13.81
N TYR A 124 7.93 7.63 -14.26
CA TYR A 124 9.07 7.64 -13.38
C TYR A 124 9.34 9.07 -12.88
N ASN A 125 9.23 9.28 -11.58
CA ASN A 125 9.44 10.60 -10.95
C ASN A 125 10.82 10.75 -10.27
N GLY A 126 11.60 9.67 -10.17
CA GLY A 126 12.95 9.70 -9.62
C GLY A 126 13.04 10.16 -8.17
N THR A 127 11.99 9.97 -7.35
CA THR A 127 11.97 10.43 -5.97
C THR A 127 11.63 9.33 -4.98
N VAL A 128 12.06 9.51 -3.73
CA VAL A 128 11.72 8.68 -2.56
C VAL A 128 11.00 9.55 -1.54
N LYS A 129 9.81 9.16 -1.17
CA LYS A 129 9.03 9.79 -0.11
C LYS A 129 9.28 9.09 1.22
N ILE A 130 9.69 9.85 2.23
CA ILE A 130 9.96 9.35 3.58
C ILE A 130 8.87 9.87 4.51
N ASN A 131 8.18 8.96 5.19
CA ASN A 131 7.07 9.24 6.11
C ASN A 131 7.20 8.41 7.39
N GLY A 132 6.40 8.76 8.39
CA GLY A 132 6.31 8.03 9.66
C GLY A 132 7.18 8.67 10.73
N ALA A 133 7.70 7.86 11.66
CA ALA A 133 8.47 8.32 12.82
C ALA A 133 9.92 8.69 12.43
N VAL A 134 10.08 9.74 11.63
CA VAL A 134 11.33 10.40 11.27
C VAL A 134 11.30 11.85 11.73
N MET A 135 12.48 12.48 11.85
CA MET A 135 12.55 13.87 12.35
C MET A 135 11.82 14.84 11.42
N PHE A 136 11.99 14.68 10.10
CA PHE A 136 11.36 15.55 9.10
C PHE A 136 10.86 14.72 7.91
N ALA A 137 9.55 14.44 7.85
CA ALA A 137 8.95 13.78 6.70
C ALA A 137 9.16 14.63 5.44
N ASN A 138 9.82 14.08 4.42
CA ASN A 138 10.18 14.78 3.20
C ASN A 138 10.17 13.87 1.97
N THR A 139 10.46 14.45 0.82
CA THR A 139 10.65 13.74 -0.45
C THR A 139 12.00 14.17 -1.02
N VAL A 140 12.85 13.21 -1.32
CA VAL A 140 14.21 13.42 -1.82
C VAL A 140 14.41 12.73 -3.17
N ALA A 141 15.44 13.10 -3.90
CA ALA A 141 15.81 12.46 -5.16
C ALA A 141 16.24 11.00 -4.92
N TYR A 142 15.82 10.11 -5.82
CA TYR A 142 16.29 8.73 -5.81
C TYR A 142 17.72 8.64 -6.31
N GLU A 143 18.57 7.96 -5.57
CA GLU A 143 19.95 7.63 -5.96
C GLU A 143 20.12 6.12 -6.05
N LYS A 144 20.56 5.65 -7.22
CA LYS A 144 20.79 4.23 -7.48
C LYS A 144 21.85 3.65 -6.53
N GLY A 145 21.54 2.51 -5.93
CA GLY A 145 22.48 1.78 -5.04
C GLY A 145 22.46 2.25 -3.59
N LYS A 146 21.73 3.29 -3.24
CA LYS A 146 21.57 3.71 -1.84
C LYS A 146 20.59 2.81 -1.08
N LYS A 147 20.89 2.56 0.19
CA LYS A 147 20.06 1.77 1.10
C LYS A 147 18.97 2.65 1.75
N ALA A 148 17.95 2.02 2.34
CA ALA A 148 16.89 2.73 3.06
C ALA A 148 17.44 3.66 4.16
N SER A 149 18.50 3.26 4.88
CA SER A 149 19.14 4.09 5.90
C SER A 149 19.59 5.45 5.37
N TYR A 150 20.15 5.50 4.16
CA TYR A 150 20.56 6.75 3.52
C TYR A 150 19.39 7.74 3.40
N TYR A 151 18.22 7.26 2.98
CA TYR A 151 17.04 8.13 2.84
C TYR A 151 16.47 8.54 4.20
N ILE A 152 16.51 7.67 5.20
CA ILE A 152 16.11 7.99 6.56
C ILE A 152 17.02 9.10 7.13
N ASP A 153 18.33 9.04 6.88
CA ASP A 153 19.28 10.07 7.30
C ASP A 153 19.00 11.41 6.61
N GLN A 154 18.57 11.41 5.33
CA GLN A 154 18.12 12.62 4.63
C GLN A 154 16.85 13.23 5.24
N ALA A 155 16.08 12.47 6.01
CA ALA A 155 14.95 12.91 6.79
C ALA A 155 15.32 13.32 8.24
N GLY A 156 16.60 13.50 8.53
CA GLY A 156 17.12 13.83 9.86
C GLY A 156 17.21 12.62 10.81
N GLY A 157 17.07 11.41 10.28
CA GLY A 157 17.08 10.17 11.07
C GLY A 157 15.71 9.81 11.64
N PHE A 158 15.69 8.74 12.43
CA PHE A 158 14.50 8.31 13.14
C PHE A 158 14.14 9.25 14.30
N ALA A 159 12.86 9.48 14.52
CA ALA A 159 12.37 10.13 15.73
C ALA A 159 12.67 9.29 16.98
N SER A 160 12.64 9.91 18.16
CA SER A 160 13.00 9.25 19.43
C SER A 160 12.09 8.09 19.82
N ASP A 161 10.84 8.13 19.36
CA ASP A 161 9.79 7.11 19.59
C ASP A 161 9.68 6.08 18.45
N ALA A 162 10.58 6.14 17.47
CA ALA A 162 10.54 5.28 16.29
C ALA A 162 10.85 3.82 16.61
N LEU A 163 9.99 2.91 16.18
CA LEU A 163 10.24 1.48 16.17
C LEU A 163 11.04 1.10 14.91
N LYS A 164 12.37 1.22 14.98
CA LYS A 164 13.29 1.03 13.85
C LYS A 164 13.13 -0.32 13.13
N SER A 165 12.79 -1.38 13.87
CA SER A 165 12.53 -2.72 13.34
C SER A 165 11.22 -2.83 12.54
N LYS A 166 10.37 -1.81 12.62
CA LYS A 166 9.10 -1.70 11.88
C LYS A 166 9.21 -0.84 10.62
N ALA A 167 10.41 -0.38 10.27
CA ALA A 167 10.64 0.35 9.02
C ALA A 167 10.51 -0.60 7.82
N TYR A 168 9.81 -0.16 6.78
CA TYR A 168 9.59 -0.92 5.56
C TYR A 168 9.60 -0.01 4.34
N ILE A 169 9.79 -0.60 3.17
CA ILE A 169 9.79 0.10 1.89
C ILE A 169 8.51 -0.27 1.15
N ILE A 170 7.79 0.74 0.65
CA ILE A 170 6.67 0.55 -0.28
C ILE A 170 7.16 0.96 -1.66
N TYR A 171 7.19 0.00 -2.58
CA TYR A 171 7.49 0.26 -3.98
C TYR A 171 6.29 0.88 -4.70
N MET A 172 6.53 1.56 -5.82
CA MET A 172 5.45 2.20 -6.61
C MET A 172 4.39 1.20 -7.11
N ASN A 173 4.76 -0.07 -7.28
CA ASN A 173 3.83 -1.15 -7.63
C ASN A 173 3.04 -1.72 -6.44
N GLY A 174 3.20 -1.16 -5.23
CA GLY A 174 2.51 -1.60 -4.02
C GLY A 174 3.17 -2.77 -3.28
N LYS A 175 4.26 -3.35 -3.80
CA LYS A 175 5.03 -4.36 -3.06
C LYS A 175 5.69 -3.73 -1.83
N VAL A 176 5.81 -4.50 -0.75
CA VAL A 176 6.44 -4.09 0.52
C VAL A 176 7.66 -4.97 0.79
N ALA A 177 8.74 -4.35 1.24
CA ALA A 177 9.96 -5.02 1.65
C ALA A 177 10.49 -4.43 2.97
#